data_a1db53dd9ed9c018294370ab4ca15713
#
_entry.id   a1db53dd9ed9c018294370ab4ca15713
#
_cell.length_a   1.000
_cell.length_b   1.000
_cell.length_c   1.000
_cell.angle_alpha   90.00
_cell.angle_beta   90.00
_cell.angle_gamma   90.00
#
_symmetry.space_group_name_H-M   'P 1'
#
loop_
_entity.id
_entity.type
_entity.pdbx_description
1 polymer ?
#
loop_
_entity_poly.entity_id
_entity_poly.type
_entity_poly.pdbx_seq_one_letter_code
_entity_poly.pdbx_strand_id
1 'polypeptide(L)'
;MLGRAFADDPAMSYIFPDAADRARRLPRLFGLLFDSDGVGMRLVSQDADAGTFWRPPGQAHVPTMAFARRLIPVLHALGASLPRAMRLGDAVEAHFPSEPFWYLHIAGVDPARQGRGLGGASIRAGLARCDADGVPAYLETATESNVGLYARLGFELTGEWSVPKGGPRFWSMMRPVGA
;
A
#
# COMPACT_ATOMS: atom_id res chain seq x y z
N MET A 1 -0.83 -14.78 1.59
CA MET A 1 -0.02 -14.04 2.58
C MET A 1 -0.64 -12.68 2.90
N LEU A 2 -0.71 -11.70 1.97
CA LEU A 2 -1.16 -10.32 2.21
C LEU A 2 -2.54 -10.21 2.90
N GLY A 3 -3.52 -11.05 2.53
CA GLY A 3 -4.82 -11.06 3.21
C GLY A 3 -4.74 -11.28 4.73
N ARG A 4 -3.75 -12.08 5.20
CA ARG A 4 -3.49 -12.27 6.64
C ARG A 4 -2.70 -11.10 7.23
N ALA A 5 -1.73 -10.57 6.49
CA ALA A 5 -0.91 -9.45 6.95
C ALA A 5 -1.73 -8.18 7.20
N PHE A 6 -2.82 -7.99 6.46
CA PHE A 6 -3.69 -6.83 6.54
C PHE A 6 -5.05 -7.11 7.21
N ALA A 7 -5.20 -8.26 7.89
CA ALA A 7 -6.47 -8.64 8.50
C ALA A 7 -6.98 -7.60 9.52
N ASP A 8 -6.08 -7.01 10.29
CA ASP A 8 -6.40 -6.03 11.34
C ASP A 8 -5.91 -4.60 10.99
N ASP A 9 -5.52 -4.38 9.72
CA ASP A 9 -5.11 -3.05 9.25
C ASP A 9 -6.29 -2.06 9.32
N PRO A 10 -6.09 -0.83 9.84
CA PRO A 10 -7.15 0.16 10.00
C PRO A 10 -7.83 0.54 8.69
N ALA A 11 -7.10 0.65 7.57
CA ALA A 11 -7.66 0.97 6.27
C ALA A 11 -8.53 -0.18 5.75
N MET A 12 -8.07 -1.43 5.90
CA MET A 12 -8.85 -2.61 5.51
C MET A 12 -10.06 -2.81 6.41
N SER A 13 -9.95 -2.51 7.71
CA SER A 13 -11.07 -2.54 8.65
C SER A 13 -12.12 -1.47 8.36
N TYR A 14 -11.71 -0.31 7.87
CA TYR A 14 -12.63 0.73 7.40
C TYR A 14 -13.37 0.33 6.12
N ILE A 15 -12.66 -0.26 5.15
CA ILE A 15 -13.28 -0.73 3.91
C ILE A 15 -14.25 -1.88 4.21
N PHE A 16 -13.83 -2.87 4.99
CA PHE A 16 -14.56 -4.07 5.35
C PHE A 16 -14.73 -4.17 6.87
N PRO A 17 -15.75 -3.55 7.48
CA PRO A 17 -15.91 -3.54 8.95
C PRO A 17 -16.16 -4.91 9.55
N ASP A 18 -16.89 -5.78 8.86
CA ASP A 18 -17.10 -7.16 9.30
C ASP A 18 -15.84 -8.00 9.08
N ALA A 19 -15.31 -8.59 10.15
CA ALA A 19 -14.06 -9.35 10.11
C ALA A 19 -14.14 -10.62 9.24
N ALA A 20 -15.29 -11.29 9.23
CA ALA A 20 -15.46 -12.50 8.43
C ALA A 20 -15.57 -12.18 6.93
N ASP A 21 -16.28 -11.09 6.59
CA ASP A 21 -16.35 -10.59 5.21
C ASP A 21 -14.97 -10.09 4.75
N ARG A 22 -14.25 -9.37 5.61
CA ARG A 22 -12.87 -8.91 5.36
C ARG A 22 -11.94 -10.08 5.05
N ALA A 23 -11.93 -11.12 5.87
CA ALA A 23 -11.08 -12.29 5.66
C ALA A 23 -11.34 -12.97 4.30
N ARG A 24 -12.59 -12.98 3.83
CA ARG A 24 -12.96 -13.55 2.52
C ARG A 24 -12.59 -12.65 1.34
N ARG A 25 -12.63 -11.31 1.52
CA ARG A 25 -12.43 -10.34 0.44
C ARG A 25 -10.99 -9.93 0.24
N LEU A 26 -10.18 -9.85 1.31
CA LEU A 26 -8.79 -9.42 1.23
C LEU A 26 -7.95 -10.22 0.22
N PRO A 27 -8.05 -11.57 0.12
CA PRO A 27 -7.30 -12.30 -0.91
C PRO A 27 -7.63 -11.86 -2.35
N ARG A 28 -8.89 -11.54 -2.64
CA ARG A 28 -9.34 -11.06 -3.96
C ARG A 28 -8.86 -9.63 -4.21
N LEU A 29 -8.98 -8.75 -3.20
CA LEU A 29 -8.49 -7.38 -3.29
C LEU A 29 -6.99 -7.35 -3.55
N PHE A 30 -6.20 -8.09 -2.78
CA PHE A 30 -4.75 -8.13 -2.98
C PHE A 30 -4.35 -8.81 -4.30
N GLY A 31 -5.14 -9.73 -4.84
CA GLY A 31 -4.97 -10.23 -6.21
C GLY A 31 -5.15 -9.12 -7.25
N LEU A 32 -6.19 -8.30 -7.12
CA LEU A 32 -6.41 -7.14 -8.00
C LEU A 32 -5.28 -6.11 -7.90
N LEU A 33 -4.81 -5.81 -6.69
CA LEU A 33 -3.71 -4.87 -6.46
C LEU A 33 -2.41 -5.42 -7.05
N PHE A 34 -2.13 -6.70 -6.85
CA PHE A 34 -0.98 -7.37 -7.46
C PHE A 34 -0.98 -7.24 -8.98
N ASP A 35 -2.13 -7.46 -9.63
CA ASP A 35 -2.25 -7.33 -11.08
C ASP A 35 -2.16 -5.86 -11.54
N SER A 36 -2.73 -4.91 -10.76
CA SER A 36 -2.70 -3.49 -11.11
C SER A 36 -1.31 -2.89 -10.98
N ASP A 37 -0.53 -3.35 -9.99
CA ASP A 37 0.82 -2.87 -9.72
C ASP A 37 1.89 -3.55 -10.60
N GLY A 38 1.47 -4.35 -11.58
CA GLY A 38 2.34 -5.00 -12.56
C GLY A 38 3.11 -4.03 -13.48
N VAL A 39 2.71 -2.77 -13.52
CA VAL A 39 3.43 -1.70 -14.24
C VAL A 39 4.73 -1.29 -13.54
N GLY A 40 4.86 -1.57 -12.24
CA GLY A 40 6.01 -1.26 -11.41
C GLY A 40 6.76 -2.50 -10.93
N MET A 41 7.24 -2.45 -9.67
CA MET A 41 7.92 -3.57 -9.05
C MET A 41 6.98 -4.35 -8.13
N ARG A 42 7.02 -5.68 -8.23
CA ARG A 42 6.39 -6.60 -7.30
C ARG A 42 7.48 -7.52 -6.75
N LEU A 43 7.99 -7.16 -5.58
CA LEU A 43 9.05 -7.91 -4.92
C LEU A 43 8.42 -8.88 -3.93
N VAL A 44 8.71 -10.15 -4.08
CA VAL A 44 8.15 -11.22 -3.23
C VAL A 44 9.31 -12.09 -2.76
N SER A 45 9.35 -12.41 -1.47
CA SER A 45 10.33 -13.36 -0.93
C SER A 45 10.14 -14.75 -1.53
N GLN A 46 11.20 -15.57 -1.55
CA GLN A 46 11.21 -16.89 -2.15
C GLN A 46 10.05 -17.77 -1.67
N ASP A 47 9.73 -17.72 -0.36
CA ASP A 47 8.65 -18.51 0.24
C ASP A 47 7.29 -17.77 0.26
N ALA A 48 7.20 -16.62 -0.43
CA ALA A 48 6.04 -15.73 -0.41
C ALA A 48 5.59 -15.29 1.00
N ASP A 49 6.54 -15.21 1.95
CA ASP A 49 6.30 -14.77 3.33
C ASP A 49 6.28 -13.24 3.47
N ALA A 50 6.89 -12.51 2.54
CA ALA A 50 6.91 -11.05 2.47
C ALA A 50 6.73 -10.56 1.03
N GLY A 51 6.16 -9.37 0.86
CA GLY A 51 6.04 -8.75 -0.45
C GLY A 51 5.84 -7.25 -0.38
N THR A 52 6.35 -6.55 -1.39
CA THR A 52 6.14 -5.12 -1.60
C THR A 52 5.74 -4.85 -3.05
N PHE A 53 4.77 -3.93 -3.21
CA PHE A 53 4.33 -3.46 -4.53
C PHE A 53 4.67 -1.99 -4.64
N TRP A 54 5.30 -1.64 -5.76
CA TRP A 54 5.78 -0.29 -6.03
C TRP A 54 5.25 0.21 -7.36
N ARG A 55 4.81 1.46 -7.39
CA ARG A 55 4.40 2.14 -8.61
C ARG A 55 5.47 3.16 -9.02
N PRO A 56 5.83 3.19 -10.31
CA PRO A 56 6.87 4.11 -10.78
C PRO A 56 6.35 5.56 -10.81
N PRO A 57 7.26 6.54 -10.90
CA PRO A 57 6.92 7.94 -11.03
C PRO A 57 5.89 8.21 -12.12
N GLY A 58 4.90 9.05 -11.80
CA GLY A 58 3.80 9.38 -12.71
C GLY A 58 2.71 8.32 -12.87
N GLN A 59 2.83 7.16 -12.19
CA GLN A 59 1.86 6.07 -12.26
C GLN A 59 1.25 5.71 -10.90
N ALA A 60 1.38 6.58 -9.92
CA ALA A 60 0.76 6.39 -8.60
C ALA A 60 -0.78 6.43 -8.70
N HIS A 61 -1.33 7.29 -9.55
CA HIS A 61 -2.76 7.36 -9.83
C HIS A 61 -3.25 6.21 -10.71
N VAL A 62 -4.42 5.65 -10.37
CA VAL A 62 -5.07 4.64 -11.21
C VAL A 62 -5.95 5.33 -12.24
N PRO A 63 -5.65 5.23 -13.56
CA PRO A 63 -6.47 5.86 -14.59
C PRO A 63 -7.91 5.33 -14.56
N THR A 64 -8.90 6.21 -14.69
CA THR A 64 -10.34 5.86 -14.73
C THR A 64 -10.67 4.79 -15.78
N MET A 65 -9.98 4.80 -16.93
CA MET A 65 -10.13 3.77 -17.97
C MET A 65 -9.64 2.38 -17.53
N ALA A 66 -8.57 2.31 -16.71
CA ALA A 66 -8.09 1.05 -16.16
C ALA A 66 -9.09 0.47 -15.15
N PHE A 67 -9.73 1.33 -14.35
CA PHE A 67 -10.81 0.96 -13.45
C PHE A 67 -12.02 0.40 -14.24
N ALA A 68 -12.46 1.07 -15.31
CA ALA A 68 -13.60 0.63 -16.13
C ALA A 68 -13.36 -0.76 -16.74
N ARG A 69 -12.15 -1.04 -17.24
CA ARG A 69 -11.78 -2.36 -17.79
C ARG A 69 -11.78 -3.48 -16.75
N ARG A 70 -11.65 -3.15 -15.47
CA ARG A 70 -11.61 -4.10 -14.34
C ARG A 70 -12.85 -4.03 -13.46
N LEU A 71 -13.94 -3.42 -13.93
CA LEU A 71 -15.14 -3.17 -13.14
C LEU A 71 -15.71 -4.45 -12.52
N ILE A 72 -15.83 -5.55 -13.27
CA ILE A 72 -16.36 -6.82 -12.76
C ILE A 72 -15.47 -7.39 -11.64
N PRO A 73 -14.15 -7.57 -11.80
CA PRO A 73 -13.26 -7.96 -10.71
C PRO A 73 -13.32 -7.03 -9.49
N VAL A 74 -13.39 -5.72 -9.71
CA VAL A 74 -13.49 -4.72 -8.63
C VAL A 74 -14.79 -4.89 -7.85
N LEU A 75 -15.92 -5.01 -8.52
CA LEU A 75 -17.23 -5.25 -7.89
C LEU A 75 -17.24 -6.59 -7.14
N HIS A 76 -16.61 -7.62 -7.69
CA HIS A 76 -16.50 -8.92 -7.01
C HIS A 76 -15.65 -8.86 -5.74
N ALA A 77 -14.55 -8.09 -5.75
CA ALA A 77 -13.69 -7.92 -4.58
C ALA A 77 -14.32 -7.01 -3.52
N LEU A 78 -14.86 -5.85 -3.92
CA LEU A 78 -15.31 -4.81 -3.01
C LEU A 78 -16.80 -4.89 -2.68
N GLY A 79 -17.66 -5.26 -3.64
CA GLY A 79 -19.11 -5.30 -3.43
C GLY A 79 -19.66 -3.99 -2.87
N ALA A 80 -20.45 -4.07 -1.80
CA ALA A 80 -21.02 -2.92 -1.11
C ALA A 80 -19.98 -2.02 -0.42
N SER A 81 -18.73 -2.46 -0.30
CA SER A 81 -17.63 -1.68 0.29
C SER A 81 -16.97 -0.72 -0.71
N LEU A 82 -17.30 -0.79 -2.00
CA LEU A 82 -16.75 0.07 -3.04
C LEU A 82 -16.75 1.57 -2.69
N PRO A 83 -17.85 2.17 -2.16
CA PRO A 83 -17.84 3.60 -1.81
C PRO A 83 -16.83 3.98 -0.72
N ARG A 84 -16.53 3.05 0.22
CA ARG A 84 -15.50 3.26 1.25
C ARG A 84 -14.10 3.15 0.65
N ALA A 85 -13.88 2.16 -0.21
CA ALA A 85 -12.61 1.98 -0.90
C ALA A 85 -12.30 3.19 -1.80
N MET A 86 -13.27 3.71 -2.55
CA MET A 86 -13.11 4.93 -3.36
C MET A 86 -12.77 6.14 -2.50
N ARG A 87 -13.50 6.37 -1.40
CA ARG A 87 -13.23 7.49 -0.49
C ARG A 87 -11.83 7.42 0.12
N LEU A 88 -11.36 6.21 0.45
CA LEU A 88 -9.99 6.00 0.93
C LEU A 88 -8.99 6.31 -0.19
N GLY A 89 -9.19 5.81 -1.39
CA GLY A 89 -8.35 6.09 -2.55
C GLY A 89 -8.25 7.58 -2.86
N ASP A 90 -9.40 8.28 -2.93
CA ASP A 90 -9.46 9.73 -3.16
C ASP A 90 -8.70 10.50 -2.08
N ALA A 91 -8.82 10.09 -0.80
CA ALA A 91 -8.11 10.72 0.30
C ALA A 91 -6.60 10.49 0.23
N VAL A 92 -6.15 9.28 -0.15
CA VAL A 92 -4.73 8.97 -0.40
C VAL A 92 -4.19 9.82 -1.54
N GLU A 93 -4.86 9.82 -2.69
CA GLU A 93 -4.41 10.58 -3.87
C GLU A 93 -4.35 12.08 -3.63
N ALA A 94 -5.23 12.63 -2.79
CA ALA A 94 -5.22 14.04 -2.42
C ALA A 94 -3.98 14.47 -1.60
N HIS A 95 -3.23 13.51 -1.05
CA HIS A 95 -2.03 13.76 -0.25
C HIS A 95 -0.74 13.35 -0.97
N PHE A 96 -0.83 12.93 -2.23
CA PHE A 96 0.37 12.64 -3.02
C PHE A 96 1.23 13.89 -3.23
N PRO A 97 2.56 13.75 -3.17
CA PRO A 97 3.48 14.82 -3.52
C PRO A 97 3.27 15.30 -4.96
N SER A 98 3.55 16.60 -5.20
CA SER A 98 3.52 17.17 -6.55
C SER A 98 4.75 16.76 -7.39
N GLU A 99 5.85 16.44 -6.73
CA GLU A 99 7.09 16.01 -7.37
C GLU A 99 7.02 14.50 -7.75
N PRO A 100 7.78 14.08 -8.76
CA PRO A 100 7.86 12.66 -9.10
C PRO A 100 8.40 11.80 -7.95
N PHE A 101 7.76 10.66 -7.68
CA PHE A 101 8.15 9.73 -6.62
C PHE A 101 7.88 8.27 -7.01
N TRP A 102 8.66 7.34 -6.46
CA TRP A 102 8.33 5.93 -6.39
C TRP A 102 7.34 5.71 -5.24
N TYR A 103 6.20 5.13 -5.54
CA TYR A 103 5.16 4.89 -4.54
C TYR A 103 5.23 3.47 -3.98
N LEU A 104 5.62 3.31 -2.71
CA LEU A 104 5.47 2.04 -1.99
C LEU A 104 3.99 1.85 -1.62
N HIS A 105 3.24 1.24 -2.53
CA HIS A 105 1.80 1.08 -2.39
C HIS A 105 1.41 0.02 -1.37
N ILE A 106 2.08 -1.13 -1.36
CA ILE A 106 1.81 -2.25 -0.44
C ILE A 106 3.13 -2.76 0.12
N ALA A 107 3.16 -2.98 1.43
CA ALA A 107 4.23 -3.71 2.11
C ALA A 107 3.60 -4.65 3.15
N GLY A 108 3.85 -5.94 3.06
CA GLY A 108 3.29 -6.91 3.99
C GLY A 108 4.18 -8.11 4.24
N VAL A 109 4.11 -8.62 5.47
CA VAL A 109 4.80 -9.84 5.92
C VAL A 109 3.77 -10.74 6.57
N ASP A 110 3.83 -12.03 6.27
CA ASP A 110 2.98 -13.03 6.92
C ASP A 110 3.10 -12.90 8.45
N PRO A 111 1.99 -12.84 9.20
CA PRO A 111 2.03 -12.71 10.66
C PRO A 111 2.89 -13.76 11.35
N ALA A 112 2.92 -15.01 10.85
CA ALA A 112 3.75 -16.09 11.38
C ALA A 112 5.25 -15.90 11.12
N ARG A 113 5.63 -14.94 10.29
CA ARG A 113 7.01 -14.67 9.85
C ARG A 113 7.51 -13.27 10.21
N GLN A 114 6.69 -12.46 10.88
CA GLN A 114 7.09 -11.15 11.37
C GLN A 114 8.24 -11.25 12.39
N GLY A 115 8.92 -10.12 12.64
CA GLY A 115 10.07 -10.07 13.56
C GLY A 115 11.38 -10.62 13.00
N ARG A 116 11.42 -11.11 11.75
CA ARG A 116 12.60 -11.72 11.10
C ARG A 116 13.32 -10.78 10.12
N GLY A 117 12.94 -9.51 10.06
CA GLY A 117 13.55 -8.53 9.14
C GLY A 117 13.09 -8.62 7.68
N LEU A 118 12.18 -9.54 7.33
CA LEU A 118 11.75 -9.77 5.94
C LEU A 118 11.14 -8.54 5.29
N GLY A 119 10.29 -7.80 6.02
CA GLY A 119 9.67 -6.57 5.52
C GLY A 119 10.70 -5.51 5.18
N GLY A 120 11.64 -5.25 6.11
CA GLY A 120 12.72 -4.30 5.87
C GLY A 120 13.64 -4.72 4.71
N ALA A 121 13.93 -6.01 4.55
CA ALA A 121 14.71 -6.52 3.43
C ALA A 121 14.00 -6.29 2.09
N SER A 122 12.69 -6.59 2.01
CA SER A 122 11.89 -6.39 0.80
C SER A 122 11.76 -4.91 0.43
N ILE A 123 11.59 -4.02 1.43
CA ILE A 123 11.53 -2.57 1.20
C ILE A 123 12.88 -2.06 0.71
N ARG A 124 14.01 -2.43 1.34
CA ARG A 124 15.35 -2.02 0.90
C ARG A 124 15.66 -2.44 -0.54
N ALA A 125 15.20 -3.61 -0.97
CA ALA A 125 15.36 -4.04 -2.36
C ALA A 125 14.64 -3.10 -3.36
N GLY A 126 13.46 -2.60 -2.98
CA GLY A 126 12.74 -1.59 -3.77
C GLY A 126 13.42 -0.21 -3.72
N LEU A 127 13.90 0.21 -2.53
CA LEU A 127 14.62 1.47 -2.36
C LEU A 127 15.91 1.54 -3.19
N ALA A 128 16.62 0.43 -3.33
CA ALA A 128 17.79 0.36 -4.21
C ALA A 128 17.46 0.74 -5.67
N ARG A 129 16.26 0.43 -6.14
CA ARG A 129 15.79 0.87 -7.45
C ARG A 129 15.45 2.36 -7.46
N CYS A 130 14.82 2.87 -6.41
CA CYS A 130 14.52 4.30 -6.28
C CYS A 130 15.81 5.13 -6.33
N ASP A 131 16.84 4.69 -5.60
CA ASP A 131 18.16 5.34 -5.57
C ASP A 131 18.86 5.27 -6.94
N ALA A 132 18.79 4.14 -7.63
CA ALA A 132 19.36 3.99 -8.97
C ALA A 132 18.69 4.88 -10.03
N ASP A 133 17.37 5.11 -9.87
CA ASP A 133 16.61 6.00 -10.76
C ASP A 133 16.76 7.49 -10.36
N GLY A 134 17.39 7.79 -9.22
CA GLY A 134 17.53 9.15 -8.70
C GLY A 134 16.19 9.80 -8.31
N VAL A 135 15.22 9.00 -7.86
CA VAL A 135 13.85 9.45 -7.55
C VAL A 135 13.51 9.10 -6.10
N PRO A 136 12.95 10.03 -5.30
CA PRO A 136 12.55 9.79 -3.92
C PRO A 136 11.46 8.71 -3.84
N ALA A 137 11.35 8.07 -2.66
CA ALA A 137 10.30 7.11 -2.37
C ALA A 137 9.26 7.72 -1.43
N TYR A 138 7.98 7.44 -1.67
CA TYR A 138 6.85 7.91 -0.87
C TYR A 138 5.97 6.73 -0.45
N LEU A 139 5.36 6.83 0.70
CA LEU A 139 4.36 5.90 1.22
C LEU A 139 3.36 6.58 2.14
N GLU A 140 2.24 5.92 2.39
CA GLU A 140 1.36 6.19 3.53
C GLU A 140 1.15 4.91 4.36
N THR A 141 0.89 5.09 5.64
CA THR A 141 0.49 4.00 6.53
C THR A 141 -0.68 4.43 7.42
N ALA A 142 -1.64 3.53 7.61
CA ALA A 142 -2.72 3.70 8.58
C ALA A 142 -2.37 3.13 9.96
N THR A 143 -1.17 2.56 10.12
CA THR A 143 -0.70 1.92 11.35
C THR A 143 0.44 2.71 11.95
N GLU A 144 0.20 3.42 13.05
CA GLU A 144 1.16 4.31 13.70
C GLU A 144 2.48 3.61 14.06
N SER A 145 2.41 2.37 14.54
CA SER A 145 3.62 1.59 14.89
C SER A 145 4.57 1.36 13.71
N ASN A 146 4.09 1.46 12.47
CA ASN A 146 4.91 1.33 11.27
C ASN A 146 5.75 2.58 10.97
N VAL A 147 5.39 3.76 11.51
CA VAL A 147 6.15 4.99 11.31
C VAL A 147 7.60 4.82 11.76
N GLY A 148 7.82 4.22 12.93
CA GLY A 148 9.16 3.92 13.43
C GLY A 148 9.93 2.90 12.58
N LEU A 149 9.24 1.97 11.93
CA LEU A 149 9.86 1.03 10.98
C LEU A 149 10.37 1.79 9.73
N TYR A 150 9.52 2.62 9.14
CA TYR A 150 9.87 3.39 7.95
C TYR A 150 10.94 4.45 8.23
N ALA A 151 10.91 5.08 9.41
CA ALA A 151 11.97 6.02 9.82
C ALA A 151 13.35 5.35 9.84
N ARG A 152 13.46 4.11 10.30
CA ARG A 152 14.73 3.34 10.25
C ARG A 152 15.17 2.96 8.82
N LEU A 153 14.32 3.15 7.84
CA LEU A 153 14.61 2.94 6.41
C LEU A 153 14.86 4.27 5.67
N GLY A 154 15.00 5.38 6.42
CA GLY A 154 15.29 6.69 5.86
C GLY A 154 14.05 7.51 5.47
N PHE A 155 12.84 7.04 5.79
CA PHE A 155 11.63 7.83 5.54
C PHE A 155 11.41 8.87 6.64
N GLU A 156 11.04 10.07 6.24
CA GLU A 156 10.67 11.18 7.11
C GLU A 156 9.17 11.42 7.04
N LEU A 157 8.56 11.76 8.19
CA LEU A 157 7.14 12.12 8.26
C LEU A 157 6.89 13.44 7.53
N THR A 158 6.01 13.45 6.55
CA THR A 158 5.65 14.64 5.77
C THR A 158 4.24 15.16 6.06
N GLY A 159 3.38 14.34 6.65
CA GLY A 159 2.03 14.75 7.00
C GLY A 159 1.25 13.70 7.76
N GLU A 160 0.21 14.18 8.46
CA GLU A 160 -0.78 13.36 9.15
C GLU A 160 -2.18 13.84 8.75
N TRP A 161 -3.05 12.91 8.42
CA TRP A 161 -4.40 13.23 7.97
C TRP A 161 -5.36 12.07 8.26
N SER A 162 -6.64 12.28 8.05
CA SER A 162 -7.67 11.25 8.27
C SER A 162 -8.59 11.13 7.07
N VAL A 163 -8.99 9.92 6.75
CA VAL A 163 -10.00 9.67 5.73
C VAL A 163 -11.35 10.27 6.19
N PRO A 164 -12.02 11.08 5.35
CA PRO A 164 -13.30 11.70 5.72
C PRO A 164 -14.38 10.70 6.14
N LYS A 165 -15.37 11.19 6.91
CA LYS A 165 -16.54 10.42 7.39
C LYS A 165 -16.14 9.26 8.31
N GLY A 166 -15.24 9.53 9.26
CA GLY A 166 -14.87 8.58 10.31
C GLY A 166 -13.93 7.47 9.84
N GLY A 167 -13.19 7.70 8.76
CA GLY A 167 -12.15 6.78 8.33
C GLY A 167 -10.86 6.88 9.16
N PRO A 168 -9.89 6.00 8.92
CA PRO A 168 -8.67 5.92 9.70
C PRO A 168 -7.76 7.12 9.50
N ARG A 169 -6.87 7.32 10.48
CA ARG A 169 -5.74 8.24 10.39
C ARG A 169 -4.64 7.62 9.55
N PHE A 170 -3.91 8.46 8.81
CA PHE A 170 -2.78 8.10 7.99
C PHE A 170 -1.58 8.99 8.31
N TRP A 171 -0.41 8.43 8.09
CA TRP A 171 0.88 9.10 8.14
C TRP A 171 1.53 9.01 6.77
N SER A 172 1.75 10.15 6.13
CA SER A 172 2.50 10.26 4.88
C SER A 172 3.98 10.39 5.17
N MET A 173 4.81 9.65 4.44
CA MET A 173 6.25 9.65 4.65
C MET A 173 7.01 9.69 3.31
N MET A 174 8.11 10.42 3.28
CA MET A 174 8.98 10.58 2.12
C MET A 174 10.41 10.17 2.48
N ARG A 175 11.08 9.44 1.59
CA ARG A 175 12.51 9.15 1.70
C ARG A 175 13.25 9.83 0.56
N PRO A 176 14.21 10.74 0.85
CA PRO A 176 15.09 11.31 -0.16
C PRO A 176 15.94 10.25 -0.85
N VAL A 177 16.47 10.59 -2.02
CA VAL A 177 17.41 9.72 -2.74
C VAL A 177 18.67 9.52 -1.92
N GLY A 178 19.11 8.28 -1.74
CA GLY A 178 20.37 7.96 -1.06
C GLY A 178 20.38 8.10 0.47
N ALA A 179 19.18 8.23 1.09
CA ALA A 179 19.05 8.31 2.55
C ALA A 179 19.23 6.94 3.24
#